data_ba92e4e7d43a78921637d7b1beaed0e3
#
_entry.id   ba92e4e7d43a78921637d7b1beaed0e3
#
_cell.length_a   1.000
_cell.length_b   1.000
_cell.length_c   1.000
_cell.angle_alpha   90.00
_cell.angle_beta   90.00
_cell.angle_gamma   90.00
#
_symmetry.space_group_name_H-M   'P 1'
#
loop_
_entity.id
_entity.type
_entity.pdbx_description
1 polymer ?
#
loop_
_entity_poly.entity_id
_entity_poly.type
_entity_poly.pdbx_seq_one_letter_code
_entity_poly.pdbx_strand_id
1 'polypeptide(L)' 'MSLTVNGAIARQDIGPGVWSLVTPEGTTYELKDAPPDLKQAGLQVQVEGNLREDIMTMAAIGPVLEVLSFESLD' A
#
# COMPACT_ATOMS: atom_id res chain seq x y z
N MET A 1 11.26 -7.13 -9.44
CA MET A 1 11.20 -8.19 -8.42
C MET A 1 10.01 -7.94 -7.52
N SER A 2 9.13 -8.91 -7.36
CA SER A 2 7.94 -8.74 -6.54
C SER A 2 8.18 -9.21 -5.11
N LEU A 3 7.39 -8.68 -4.19
CA LEU A 3 7.38 -9.14 -2.81
C LEU A 3 5.94 -9.21 -2.32
N THR A 4 5.75 -9.97 -1.26
CA THR A 4 4.45 -10.16 -0.64
C THR A 4 4.48 -9.52 0.74
N VAL A 5 3.51 -8.65 1.01
CA VAL A 5 3.44 -7.89 2.25
C VAL A 5 2.06 -8.04 2.88
N ASN A 6 2.03 -8.38 4.15
CA ASN A 6 0.78 -8.45 4.92
C ASN A 6 0.66 -7.19 5.77
N GLY A 7 -0.54 -6.66 5.86
CA GLY A 7 -0.78 -5.50 6.68
C GLY A 7 -2.21 -5.01 6.59
N ALA A 8 -2.44 -3.80 7.12
CA ALA A 8 -3.74 -3.16 7.11
C ALA A 8 -3.73 -1.97 6.16
N ILE A 9 -4.82 -1.81 5.43
CA ILE A 9 -4.99 -0.67 4.55
C ILE A 9 -5.35 0.56 5.39
N ALA A 10 -4.69 1.67 5.09
CA ALA A 10 -4.97 2.95 5.74
C ALA A 10 -5.03 4.05 4.68
N ARG A 11 -5.81 5.08 4.96
CA ARG A 11 -5.86 6.25 4.10
C ARG A 11 -5.12 7.38 4.77
N GLN A 12 -4.19 7.99 4.03
CA GLN A 12 -3.46 9.16 4.50
C GLN A 12 -4.08 10.40 3.88
N ASP A 13 -4.39 11.38 4.72
CA ASP A 13 -5.09 12.57 4.29
C ASP A 13 -4.10 13.65 3.83
N ILE A 14 -3.35 13.31 2.78
CA ILE A 14 -2.31 14.17 2.19
C ILE A 14 -2.71 14.47 0.75
N GLY A 15 -2.81 15.75 0.40
CA GLY A 15 -3.24 16.14 -0.93
C GLY A 15 -4.63 15.56 -1.26
N PRO A 16 -4.79 14.91 -2.40
CA PRO A 16 -6.08 14.29 -2.77
C PRO A 16 -6.39 13.02 -1.99
N GLY A 17 -5.50 12.60 -1.10
CA GLY A 17 -5.61 11.35 -0.37
C GLY A 17 -4.71 10.28 -0.96
N VAL A 18 -4.08 9.50 -0.08
CA VAL A 18 -3.13 8.46 -0.46
C VAL A 18 -3.50 7.18 0.29
N TRP A 19 -3.49 6.06 -0.42
CA TRP A 19 -3.72 4.76 0.20
C TRP A 19 -2.39 4.14 0.56
N SER A 20 -2.33 3.52 1.74
CA SER A 20 -1.11 2.94 2.26
C SER A 20 -1.37 1.56 2.85
N LEU A 21 -0.29 0.78 3.00
CA LEU A 21 -0.31 -0.52 3.65
C LEU A 21 0.63 -0.43 4.85
N VAL A 22 0.08 -0.65 6.03
CA VAL A 22 0.85 -0.58 7.29
C VAL A 22 1.05 -1.99 7.80
N THR A 23 2.33 -2.39 7.92
CA THR A 23 2.67 -3.73 8.40
C THR A 23 2.67 -3.79 9.93
N PRO A 24 2.60 -5.01 10.52
CA PRO A 24 2.70 -5.15 11.97
C PRO A 24 3.99 -4.60 12.57
N GLU A 25 5.07 -4.58 11.78
CA GLU A 25 6.35 -4.02 12.24
C GLU A 25 6.37 -2.50 12.22
N GLY A 26 5.34 -1.87 11.68
CA GLY A 26 5.25 -0.42 11.62
C GLY A 26 5.76 0.20 10.34
N THR A 27 6.10 -0.61 9.33
CA THR A 27 6.50 -0.11 8.04
C THR A 27 5.25 0.33 7.26
N THR A 28 5.30 1.53 6.67
CA THR A 28 4.21 2.05 5.84
C THR A 28 4.66 2.08 4.39
N TYR A 29 3.90 1.42 3.52
CA TYR A 29 4.11 1.46 2.08
C TYR A 29 3.06 2.35 1.45
N GLU A 30 3.48 3.24 0.55
CA GLU A 30 2.54 3.99 -0.27
C GLU A 30 2.10 3.12 -1.44
N LEU A 31 0.80 2.93 -1.64
CA LEU A 31 0.30 2.03 -2.67
C LEU A 31 0.13 2.76 -4.00
N LYS A 32 0.62 2.14 -5.07
CA LYS A 32 0.48 2.62 -6.44
C LYS A 32 -0.40 1.63 -7.20
N ASP A 33 -1.32 2.15 -7.98
CA ASP A 33 -2.24 1.34 -8.81
C ASP A 33 -3.07 0.36 -7.99
N ALA A 34 -3.48 0.79 -6.80
CA ALA A 34 -4.35 -0.04 -5.97
C ALA A 34 -5.74 -0.15 -6.61
N PRO A 35 -6.26 -1.39 -6.78
CA PRO A 35 -7.61 -1.54 -7.33
C PRO A 35 -8.66 -1.02 -6.34
N PRO A 36 -9.85 -0.64 -6.85
CA PRO A 36 -10.90 -0.10 -5.97
C PRO A 36 -11.26 -1.00 -4.80
N ASP A 37 -11.24 -2.31 -5.00
CA ASP A 37 -11.60 -3.27 -3.95
C ASP A 37 -10.61 -3.25 -2.78
N LEU A 38 -9.39 -2.78 -3.03
CA LEU A 38 -8.35 -2.70 -2.00
C LEU A 38 -8.49 -1.42 -1.18
N LYS A 39 -9.14 -0.40 -1.72
CA LYS A 39 -9.23 0.92 -1.10
C LYS A 39 -10.30 0.95 -0.01
N GLN A 40 -10.05 0.20 1.06
CA GLN A 40 -10.95 0.13 2.21
C GLN A 40 -10.11 0.26 3.47
N ALA A 41 -10.25 1.38 4.16
CA ALA A 41 -9.48 1.63 5.39
C ALA A 41 -9.80 0.56 6.43
N GLY A 42 -8.75 0.00 7.03
CA GLY A 42 -8.89 -1.04 8.04
C GLY A 42 -8.88 -2.46 7.50
N LEU A 43 -8.91 -2.62 6.17
CA LEU A 43 -8.92 -3.96 5.58
C LEU A 43 -7.58 -4.66 5.82
N GLN A 44 -7.64 -5.89 6.32
CA GLN A 44 -6.45 -6.72 6.50
C GLN A 44 -6.21 -7.48 5.21
N VAL A 45 -5.01 -7.32 4.64
CA VAL A 45 -4.71 -7.86 3.31
C VAL A 45 -3.32 -8.42 3.22
N GLN A 46 -3.14 -9.28 2.23
CA GLN A 46 -1.84 -9.67 1.70
C GLN A 46 -1.73 -9.09 0.30
N VAL A 47 -0.71 -8.27 0.08
CA VAL A 47 -0.50 -7.61 -1.21
C VAL A 47 0.77 -8.16 -1.85
N GLU A 48 0.67 -8.55 -3.11
CA GLU A 48 1.84 -8.83 -3.93
C GLU A 48 2.11 -7.64 -4.83
N GLY A 49 3.33 -7.14 -4.82
CA GLY A 49 3.67 -5.98 -5.62
C GLY A 49 5.15 -5.80 -5.82
N ASN A 50 5.50 -4.73 -6.53
CA ASN A 50 6.88 -4.35 -6.79
C ASN A 50 7.21 -3.06 -6.05
N LEU A 51 8.34 -3.06 -5.34
CA LEU A 51 8.86 -1.80 -4.81
C LEU A 51 9.37 -0.95 -5.95
N ARG A 52 8.90 0.29 -5.98
CA ARG A 52 9.27 1.25 -7.04
C ARG A 52 10.13 2.34 -6.41
N GLU A 53 11.44 2.15 -6.48
CA GLU A 53 12.40 3.12 -5.94
C GLU A 53 12.66 4.27 -6.90
N ASP A 54 12.19 4.14 -8.13
CA ASP A 54 12.34 5.15 -9.19
C ASP A 54 11.23 6.20 -9.17
N ILE A 55 10.27 6.07 -8.25
CA ILE A 55 9.13 6.99 -8.17
C ILE A 55 9.25 7.85 -6.92
N MET A 56 9.16 9.16 -7.13
CA MET A 56 9.05 10.11 -6.01
C MET A 56 7.63 10.61 -5.96
N THR A 57 7.02 10.55 -4.78
CA THR A 57 5.66 11.03 -4.58
C THR A 57 5.66 12.24 -3.65
N MET A 58 4.63 13.05 -3.74
CA MET A 58 4.49 14.21 -2.87
C MET A 58 4.16 13.84 -1.44
N ALA A 59 3.54 12.69 -1.25
CA ALA A 59 3.17 12.22 0.09
C ALA A 59 4.39 11.80 0.90
N ALA A 60 5.38 11.17 0.27
CA ALA A 60 6.65 10.77 0.88
C ALA A 60 6.47 10.05 2.23
N ILE A 61 5.44 9.20 2.32
CA ILE A 61 5.10 8.51 3.57
C ILE A 61 5.90 7.22 3.76
N GLY A 62 6.54 6.73 2.71
CA GLY A 62 7.33 5.51 2.76
C GLY A 62 7.61 5.00 1.37
N PRO A 63 8.20 3.79 1.26
CA PRO A 63 8.46 3.20 -0.04
C PRO A 63 7.18 3.03 -0.85
N VAL A 64 7.28 3.18 -2.17
CA VAL A 64 6.14 2.99 -3.07
C VAL A 64 6.04 1.51 -3.44
N LEU A 65 4.88 0.93 -3.21
CA LEU A 65 4.59 -0.46 -3.58
C LEU A 65 3.55 -0.46 -4.68
N GLU A 66 3.97 -0.90 -5.87
CA GLU A 66 3.05 -1.03 -6.99
C GLU A 66 2.28 -2.34 -6.85
N VAL A 67 0.96 -2.24 -6.71
CA VAL A 67 0.12 -3.40 -6.44
C VAL A 67 -0.07 -4.22 -7.71
N LEU A 68 0.30 -5.50 -7.67
CA LEU A 68 0.03 -6.45 -8.74
C LEU A 68 -1.23 -7.25 -8.45
N SER A 69 -1.39 -7.71 -7.21
CA SER A 69 -2.56 -8.44 -6.78
C SER A 69 -2.69 -8.35 -5.26
N PHE A 70 -3.84 -8.70 -4.74
CA PHE A 70 -4.04 -8.74 -3.30
C PHE A 70 -5.06 -9.80 -2.93
N GLU A 71 -5.03 -10.18 -1.65
CA GLU A 71 -6.01 -11.10 -1.08
C GLU A 71 -6.45 -10.56 0.27
N SER A 72 -7.75 -10.51 0.50
CA SER A 72 -8.30 -10.12 1.79
C SER A 72 -8.05 -11.23 2.81
N LEU A 73 -7.60 -10.84 4.00
CA LEU A 73 -7.37 -11.78 5.11
C LEU A 73 -8.51 -11.77 6.12
N ASP A 74 -9.52 -10.93 5.90
CA ASP A 74 -10.71 -10.88 6.76
C ASP A 74 -11.72 -11.96 6.40
#